data_d1ba60bcfaf0596dfaa5280986df93c3
#
_entry.id   d1ba60bcfaf0596dfaa5280986df93c3
#
_cell.length_a   1.000
_cell.length_b   1.000
_cell.length_c   1.000
_cell.angle_alpha   90.00
_cell.angle_beta   90.00
_cell.angle_gamma   90.00
#
_symmetry.space_group_name_H-M   'P 1'
#
loop_
_entity.id
_entity.type
_entity.pdbx_description
1 polymer ?
#
loop_
_entity_poly.entity_id
_entity_poly.type
_entity_poly.pdbx_seq_one_letter_code
_entity_poly.pdbx_strand_id
1 'polypeptide(L)'
;MFMSRFSLASVVKNALSGNRNWEPQWPDAQPRAEYDVIIVGAGGHGLGAAYYLAKEHGITNVAVIEKGWLGGGNTGRNTTIIRSNYLYDESAHLYEHAMKLWEGLSQDLNYNVMFSQRGVMMLVHTVHDVQSFKRHIHANRLNGIDNEWLTKEQAKEYCPPLDIPLMPVIR
;
A
#
# COMPACT_ATOMS: atom_id res chain seq x y z
N MET A 1 -21.19 9.50 -17.45
CA MET A 1 -20.75 10.44 -16.41
C MET A 1 -21.12 9.81 -15.08
N PHE A 2 -20.18 9.10 -14.44
CA PHE A 2 -20.42 8.51 -13.12
C PHE A 2 -20.51 9.68 -12.12
N MET A 3 -21.69 9.94 -11.59
CA MET A 3 -21.82 10.87 -10.46
C MET A 3 -21.03 10.29 -9.29
N SER A 4 -20.07 11.04 -8.80
CA SER A 4 -19.31 10.67 -7.60
C SER A 4 -20.30 10.32 -6.47
N ARG A 5 -20.24 9.08 -5.95
CA ARG A 5 -21.06 8.64 -4.81
C ARG A 5 -20.80 9.48 -3.55
N PHE A 6 -19.70 10.21 -3.53
CA PHE A 6 -19.25 11.05 -2.42
C PHE A 6 -19.35 12.56 -2.73
N SER A 7 -20.44 13.00 -3.31
CA SER A 7 -20.73 14.43 -3.45
C SER A 7 -21.16 15.04 -2.10
N LEU A 8 -20.90 16.33 -1.89
CA LEU A 8 -21.35 17.04 -0.68
C LEU A 8 -22.87 16.88 -0.47
N ALA A 9 -23.66 16.94 -1.55
CA ALA A 9 -25.09 16.69 -1.51
C ALA A 9 -25.44 15.28 -1.00
N SER A 10 -24.69 14.27 -1.41
CA SER A 10 -24.85 12.89 -0.94
C SER A 10 -24.53 12.78 0.55
N VAL A 11 -23.46 13.41 1.02
CA VAL A 11 -23.09 13.43 2.44
C VAL A 11 -24.21 14.07 3.29
N VAL A 12 -24.71 15.23 2.90
CA VAL A 12 -25.79 15.94 3.60
C VAL A 12 -27.07 15.11 3.61
N LYS A 13 -27.48 14.55 2.47
CA LYS A 13 -28.67 13.67 2.37
C LYS A 13 -28.58 12.48 3.30
N ASN A 14 -27.42 11.81 3.32
CA ASN A 14 -27.22 10.64 4.16
C ASN A 14 -27.13 10.99 5.64
N ALA A 15 -26.50 12.10 6.00
CA ALA A 15 -26.48 12.61 7.37
C ALA A 15 -27.90 12.89 7.89
N LEU A 16 -28.74 13.56 7.08
CA LEU A 16 -30.14 13.84 7.43
C LEU A 16 -31.00 12.57 7.58
N SER A 17 -30.68 11.49 6.86
CA SER A 17 -31.35 10.19 7.01
C SER A 17 -30.79 9.35 8.16
N GLY A 18 -29.85 9.86 8.96
CA GLY A 18 -29.15 9.11 9.99
C GLY A 18 -28.30 7.96 9.45
N ASN A 19 -27.81 8.12 8.22
CA ASN A 19 -26.99 7.12 7.52
C ASN A 19 -27.66 5.74 7.34
N ARG A 20 -28.99 5.70 7.26
CA ARG A 20 -29.75 4.44 7.17
C ARG A 20 -29.96 3.94 5.75
N ASN A 21 -29.77 4.79 4.75
CA ASN A 21 -30.10 4.50 3.35
C ASN A 21 -28.84 4.44 2.46
N TRP A 22 -27.72 3.97 3.00
CA TRP A 22 -26.53 3.70 2.20
C TRP A 22 -26.74 2.42 1.40
N GLU A 23 -26.47 2.49 0.09
CA GLU A 23 -26.36 1.29 -0.72
C GLU A 23 -25.15 0.48 -0.27
N PRO A 24 -25.26 -0.86 -0.14
CA PRO A 24 -24.11 -1.70 0.12
C PRO A 24 -22.99 -1.43 -0.88
N GLN A 25 -21.77 -1.29 -0.39
CA GLN A 25 -20.61 -1.01 -1.25
C GLN A 25 -20.34 -2.17 -2.23
N TRP A 26 -20.60 -3.39 -1.81
CA TRP A 26 -20.57 -4.59 -2.63
C TRP A 26 -21.90 -5.32 -2.55
N PRO A 27 -22.73 -5.11 -3.59
CA PRO A 27 -23.98 -5.83 -3.71
C PRO A 27 -23.71 -7.31 -4.04
N ASP A 28 -24.68 -8.16 -3.71
CA ASP A 28 -24.65 -9.55 -4.11
C ASP A 28 -24.74 -9.62 -5.66
N ALA A 29 -23.62 -9.90 -6.28
CA ALA A 29 -23.54 -10.00 -7.73
C ALA A 29 -24.02 -11.36 -8.18
N GLN A 30 -24.94 -11.39 -9.17
CA GLN A 30 -25.30 -12.61 -9.86
C GLN A 30 -24.22 -12.96 -10.90
N PRO A 31 -23.72 -14.20 -10.94
CA PRO A 31 -22.74 -14.61 -11.94
C PRO A 31 -23.28 -14.42 -13.37
N ARG A 32 -22.42 -13.96 -14.24
CA ARG A 32 -22.70 -13.90 -15.69
C ARG A 32 -22.44 -15.26 -16.34
N ALA A 33 -22.95 -15.49 -17.53
CA ALA A 33 -22.72 -16.71 -18.28
C ALA A 33 -21.25 -16.85 -18.74
N GLU A 34 -20.59 -15.70 -19.04
CA GLU A 34 -19.23 -15.65 -19.56
C GLU A 34 -18.45 -14.48 -18.98
N TYR A 35 -17.14 -14.66 -18.83
CA TYR A 35 -16.19 -13.65 -18.42
C TYR A 35 -14.95 -13.71 -19.32
N ASP A 36 -14.39 -12.54 -19.64
CA ASP A 36 -13.12 -12.44 -20.36
C ASP A 36 -11.94 -12.88 -19.49
N VAL A 37 -12.00 -12.57 -18.20
CA VAL A 37 -10.95 -12.92 -17.22
C VAL A 37 -11.59 -13.39 -15.92
N ILE A 38 -11.05 -14.47 -15.36
CA ILE A 38 -11.38 -14.93 -14.01
C ILE A 38 -10.13 -14.84 -13.14
N ILE A 39 -10.22 -14.09 -12.04
CA ILE A 39 -9.15 -13.92 -11.05
C ILE A 39 -9.52 -14.72 -9.81
N VAL A 40 -8.63 -15.60 -9.38
CA VAL A 40 -8.82 -16.40 -8.17
C VAL A 40 -8.07 -15.73 -7.00
N GLY A 41 -8.83 -15.27 -6.03
CA GLY A 41 -8.35 -14.57 -4.83
C GLY A 41 -8.61 -13.06 -4.86
N ALA A 42 -9.32 -12.55 -3.86
CA ALA A 42 -9.62 -11.13 -3.70
C ALA A 42 -8.71 -10.45 -2.66
N GLY A 43 -7.42 -10.76 -2.69
CA GLY A 43 -6.37 -10.02 -1.99
C GLY A 43 -5.89 -8.82 -2.80
N GLY A 44 -4.89 -8.08 -2.30
CA GLY A 44 -4.35 -6.89 -2.95
C GLY A 44 -3.89 -7.13 -4.40
N HIS A 45 -3.27 -8.27 -4.68
CA HIS A 45 -2.86 -8.61 -6.05
C HIS A 45 -4.05 -8.89 -6.98
N GLY A 46 -5.04 -9.67 -6.53
CA GLY A 46 -6.21 -9.97 -7.36
C GLY A 46 -7.08 -8.74 -7.63
N LEU A 47 -7.33 -7.93 -6.61
CA LEU A 47 -8.08 -6.68 -6.76
C LEU A 47 -7.31 -5.65 -7.59
N GLY A 48 -5.99 -5.55 -7.39
CA GLY A 48 -5.12 -4.71 -8.21
C GLY A 48 -5.12 -5.14 -9.68
N ALA A 49 -5.01 -6.45 -9.94
CA ALA A 49 -5.09 -6.98 -11.32
C ALA A 49 -6.44 -6.61 -11.98
N ALA A 50 -7.57 -6.83 -11.29
CA ALA A 50 -8.88 -6.45 -11.82
C ALA A 50 -8.99 -4.95 -12.11
N TYR A 51 -8.49 -4.12 -11.19
CA TYR A 51 -8.49 -2.66 -11.34
C TYR A 51 -7.68 -2.20 -12.55
N TYR A 52 -6.45 -2.67 -12.69
CA TYR A 52 -5.58 -2.25 -13.80
C TYR A 52 -5.96 -2.86 -15.15
N LEU A 53 -6.53 -4.07 -15.18
CA LEU A 53 -7.16 -4.62 -16.40
C LEU A 53 -8.26 -3.69 -16.92
N ALA A 54 -9.09 -3.17 -16.02
CA ALA A 54 -10.13 -2.23 -16.43
C ALA A 54 -9.56 -0.85 -16.79
N LYS A 55 -8.65 -0.31 -15.96
CA LYS A 55 -8.13 1.05 -16.10
C LYS A 55 -7.23 1.20 -17.33
N GLU A 56 -6.27 0.29 -17.52
CA GLU A 56 -5.22 0.42 -18.54
C GLU A 56 -5.54 -0.33 -19.83
N HIS A 57 -6.37 -1.38 -19.76
CA HIS A 57 -6.65 -2.26 -20.90
C HIS A 57 -8.12 -2.27 -21.32
N GLY A 58 -9.00 -1.59 -20.60
CA GLY A 58 -10.45 -1.57 -20.93
C GLY A 58 -11.15 -2.91 -20.71
N ILE A 59 -10.51 -3.90 -20.09
CA ILE A 59 -11.07 -5.22 -19.81
C ILE A 59 -11.93 -5.13 -18.56
N THR A 60 -13.24 -5.02 -18.72
CA THR A 60 -14.20 -4.82 -17.63
C THR A 60 -15.07 -6.02 -17.31
N ASN A 61 -15.13 -7.03 -18.21
CA ASN A 61 -15.88 -8.25 -17.96
C ASN A 61 -15.01 -9.25 -17.18
N VAL A 62 -14.74 -8.92 -15.94
CA VAL A 62 -13.85 -9.67 -15.05
C VAL A 62 -14.63 -10.22 -13.87
N ALA A 63 -14.42 -11.49 -13.53
CA ALA A 63 -14.85 -12.09 -12.27
C ALA A 63 -13.67 -12.21 -11.30
N VAL A 64 -13.88 -11.82 -10.04
CA VAL A 64 -12.96 -12.11 -8.96
C VAL A 64 -13.61 -13.11 -8.00
N ILE A 65 -12.99 -14.27 -7.84
CA ILE A 65 -13.53 -15.37 -7.02
C ILE A 65 -12.70 -15.45 -5.72
N GLU A 66 -13.39 -15.34 -4.59
CA GLU A 66 -12.76 -15.41 -3.25
C GLU A 66 -13.46 -16.51 -2.42
N LYS A 67 -12.66 -17.36 -1.76
CA LYS A 67 -13.19 -18.45 -0.93
C LYS A 67 -13.66 -18.00 0.47
N GLY A 68 -13.21 -16.84 0.92
CA GLY A 68 -13.49 -16.30 2.25
C GLY A 68 -14.12 -14.90 2.16
N TRP A 69 -13.36 -13.88 2.53
CA TRP A 69 -13.80 -12.49 2.42
C TRP A 69 -12.71 -11.62 1.77
N LEU A 70 -13.10 -10.46 1.27
CA LEU A 70 -12.20 -9.51 0.62
C LEU A 70 -10.99 -9.18 1.52
N GLY A 71 -9.79 -9.39 1.00
CA GLY A 71 -8.56 -9.14 1.73
C GLY A 71 -8.29 -10.08 2.91
N GLY A 72 -9.09 -11.12 3.12
CA GLY A 72 -9.03 -12.02 4.28
C GLY A 72 -7.76 -12.85 4.45
N GLY A 73 -6.91 -12.89 3.41
CA GLY A 73 -5.58 -13.49 3.45
C GLY A 73 -4.51 -12.56 4.01
N ASN A 74 -3.33 -12.58 3.40
CA ASN A 74 -2.18 -11.74 3.82
C ASN A 74 -2.47 -10.24 3.76
N THR A 75 -3.32 -9.79 2.83
CA THR A 75 -3.64 -8.37 2.66
C THR A 75 -4.24 -7.75 3.91
N GLY A 76 -5.16 -8.43 4.60
CA GLY A 76 -5.77 -7.95 5.84
C GLY A 76 -4.97 -8.27 7.11
N ARG A 77 -3.80 -8.90 6.99
CA ARG A 77 -2.98 -9.37 8.12
C ARG A 77 -1.54 -8.89 8.08
N ASN A 78 -1.25 -7.91 7.22
CA ASN A 78 0.09 -7.35 7.08
C ASN A 78 0.31 -6.15 8.01
N THR A 79 1.56 -5.68 8.06
CA THR A 79 1.96 -4.53 8.88
C THR A 79 1.63 -3.17 8.24
N THR A 80 1.04 -3.17 7.04
CA THR A 80 0.71 -1.96 6.27
C THR A 80 1.90 -1.04 5.97
N ILE A 81 3.12 -1.57 5.96
CA ILE A 81 4.33 -0.84 5.59
C ILE A 81 4.56 -1.02 4.08
N ILE A 82 4.50 0.08 3.35
CA ILE A 82 4.79 0.15 1.92
C ILE A 82 6.17 0.79 1.76
N ARG A 83 7.11 0.08 1.13
CA ARG A 83 8.50 0.53 1.01
C ARG A 83 9.16 -0.01 -0.25
N SER A 84 10.21 0.64 -0.73
CA SER A 84 11.01 0.23 -1.89
C SER A 84 12.45 -0.17 -1.54
N ASN A 85 12.89 0.03 -0.31
CA ASN A 85 14.26 -0.19 0.12
C ASN A 85 14.65 -1.68 0.25
N TYR A 86 14.58 -2.41 -0.86
CA TYR A 86 15.00 -3.82 -0.96
C TYR A 86 16.44 -3.93 -1.46
N LEU A 87 17.11 -5.04 -1.12
CA LEU A 87 18.53 -5.27 -1.48
C LEU A 87 18.70 -5.60 -2.96
N TYR A 88 17.80 -6.39 -3.53
CA TYR A 88 17.91 -6.87 -4.90
C TYR A 88 17.28 -5.86 -5.87
N ASP A 89 17.99 -5.61 -6.98
CA ASP A 89 17.63 -4.59 -7.97
C ASP A 89 16.22 -4.81 -8.53
N GLU A 90 15.87 -6.04 -8.88
CA GLU A 90 14.56 -6.37 -9.44
C GLU A 90 13.44 -6.08 -8.43
N SER A 91 13.67 -6.40 -7.15
CA SER A 91 12.72 -6.09 -6.09
C SER A 91 12.62 -4.59 -5.84
N ALA A 92 13.76 -3.90 -5.82
CA ALA A 92 13.82 -2.46 -5.61
C ALA A 92 13.01 -1.72 -6.69
N HIS A 93 13.22 -2.04 -7.96
CA HIS A 93 12.48 -1.45 -9.08
C HIS A 93 10.99 -1.76 -9.06
N LEU A 94 10.60 -3.02 -8.77
CA LEU A 94 9.20 -3.42 -8.66
C LEU A 94 8.47 -2.63 -7.56
N TYR A 95 9.07 -2.57 -6.38
CA TYR A 95 8.45 -1.89 -5.23
C TYR A 95 8.49 -0.36 -5.35
N GLU A 96 9.49 0.21 -6.03
CA GLU A 96 9.52 1.64 -6.35
C GLU A 96 8.37 2.01 -7.30
N HIS A 97 8.14 1.18 -8.33
CA HIS A 97 7.00 1.36 -9.21
C HIS A 97 5.67 1.23 -8.45
N ALA A 98 5.54 0.21 -7.59
CA ALA A 98 4.35 0.02 -6.77
C ALA A 98 4.09 1.22 -5.83
N MET A 99 5.13 1.80 -5.25
CA MET A 99 5.01 2.98 -4.38
C MET A 99 4.46 4.19 -5.14
N LYS A 100 4.91 4.43 -6.37
CA LYS A 100 4.37 5.48 -7.25
C LYS A 100 2.89 5.29 -7.57
N LEU A 101 2.44 4.03 -7.72
CA LEU A 101 1.01 3.75 -7.88
C LEU A 101 0.23 4.09 -6.61
N TRP A 102 0.78 3.84 -5.42
CA TRP A 102 0.16 4.23 -4.16
C TRP A 102 0.01 5.74 -3.99
N GLU A 103 0.97 6.53 -4.48
CA GLU A 103 0.92 8.00 -4.41
C GLU A 103 -0.32 8.58 -5.10
N GLY A 104 -0.71 8.02 -6.24
CA GLY A 104 -1.89 8.45 -7.01
C GLY A 104 -3.20 7.80 -6.59
N LEU A 105 -3.16 6.74 -5.80
CA LEU A 105 -4.30 5.84 -5.61
C LEU A 105 -5.51 6.50 -4.94
N SER A 106 -5.28 7.45 -4.02
CA SER A 106 -6.38 8.18 -3.37
C SER A 106 -7.18 9.02 -4.35
N GLN A 107 -6.52 9.65 -5.32
CA GLN A 107 -7.16 10.43 -6.38
C GLN A 107 -7.87 9.51 -7.37
N ASP A 108 -7.22 8.45 -7.78
CA ASP A 108 -7.77 7.46 -8.71
C ASP A 108 -9.07 6.83 -8.20
N LEU A 109 -9.09 6.45 -6.93
CA LEU A 109 -10.25 5.81 -6.30
C LEU A 109 -11.25 6.81 -5.72
N ASN A 110 -10.94 8.10 -5.68
CA ASN A 110 -11.69 9.10 -4.93
C ASN A 110 -11.97 8.63 -3.48
N TYR A 111 -10.95 8.05 -2.85
CA TYR A 111 -11.02 7.46 -1.52
C TYR A 111 -9.68 7.63 -0.80
N ASN A 112 -9.69 8.14 0.43
CA ASN A 112 -8.46 8.27 1.20
C ASN A 112 -7.96 6.89 1.64
N VAL A 113 -6.92 6.40 0.97
CA VAL A 113 -6.25 5.12 1.31
C VAL A 113 -5.32 5.25 2.52
N MET A 114 -5.25 6.43 3.14
CA MET A 114 -4.41 6.75 4.31
C MET A 114 -2.91 6.46 4.08
N PHE A 115 -2.44 6.59 2.84
CA PHE A 115 -1.04 6.44 2.51
C PHE A 115 -0.26 7.70 2.95
N SER A 116 0.71 7.52 3.83
CA SER A 116 1.52 8.60 4.40
C SER A 116 3.00 8.28 4.29
N GLN A 117 3.70 8.98 3.42
CA GLN A 117 5.13 8.82 3.19
C GLN A 117 5.94 9.54 4.28
N ARG A 118 6.32 8.81 5.31
CA ARG A 118 7.13 9.31 6.43
C ARG A 118 8.50 8.65 6.52
N GLY A 119 8.83 7.80 5.57
CA GLY A 119 10.03 6.99 5.58
C GLY A 119 9.91 5.73 6.45
N VAL A 120 10.92 4.88 6.35
CA VAL A 120 11.07 3.65 7.15
C VAL A 120 12.43 3.69 7.81
N MET A 121 12.47 3.60 9.13
CA MET A 121 13.71 3.52 9.90
C MET A 121 13.98 2.06 10.28
N MET A 122 15.16 1.56 9.90
CA MET A 122 15.63 0.23 10.28
C MET A 122 16.67 0.38 11.39
N LEU A 123 16.41 -0.26 12.54
CA LEU A 123 17.33 -0.22 13.68
C LEU A 123 18.37 -1.34 13.57
N VAL A 124 19.61 -1.02 13.90
CA VAL A 124 20.74 -1.97 13.88
C VAL A 124 21.33 -2.11 15.29
N HIS A 125 21.64 -3.35 15.69
CA HIS A 125 22.07 -3.66 17.04
C HIS A 125 23.44 -4.38 17.08
N THR A 126 23.91 -4.91 15.95
CA THR A 126 25.18 -5.66 15.86
C THR A 126 26.08 -5.14 14.75
N VAL A 127 27.37 -5.46 14.82
CA VAL A 127 28.32 -5.14 13.74
C VAL A 127 27.90 -5.77 12.43
N HIS A 128 27.34 -6.98 12.47
CA HIS A 128 26.81 -7.67 11.30
C HIS A 128 25.66 -6.86 10.66
N ASP A 129 24.72 -6.36 11.47
CA ASP A 129 23.63 -5.52 10.97
C ASP A 129 24.16 -4.25 10.30
N VAL A 130 25.14 -3.59 10.94
CA VAL A 130 25.80 -2.38 10.37
C VAL A 130 26.36 -2.68 8.98
N GLN A 131 27.12 -3.79 8.82
CA GLN A 131 27.69 -4.16 7.54
C GLN A 131 26.61 -4.51 6.50
N SER A 132 25.59 -5.24 6.92
CA SER A 132 24.46 -5.62 6.06
C SER A 132 23.69 -4.40 5.59
N PHE A 133 23.27 -3.52 6.51
CA PHE A 133 22.49 -2.34 6.14
C PHE A 133 23.26 -1.27 5.36
N LYS A 134 24.58 -1.16 5.59
CA LYS A 134 25.41 -0.32 4.71
C LYS A 134 25.41 -0.81 3.27
N ARG A 135 25.45 -2.14 3.03
CA ARG A 135 25.30 -2.70 1.67
C ARG A 135 23.92 -2.39 1.09
N HIS A 136 22.84 -2.52 1.89
CA HIS A 136 21.49 -2.15 1.46
C HIS A 136 21.41 -0.68 1.03
N ILE A 137 21.96 0.23 1.82
CA ILE A 137 21.99 1.67 1.50
C ILE A 137 22.70 1.91 0.17
N HIS A 138 23.88 1.29 -0.03
CA HIS A 138 24.64 1.47 -1.26
C HIS A 138 23.88 0.92 -2.48
N ALA A 139 23.30 -0.29 -2.39
CA ALA A 139 22.49 -0.88 -3.44
C ALA A 139 21.26 -0.02 -3.76
N ASN A 140 20.56 0.46 -2.74
CA ASN A 140 19.38 1.30 -2.90
C ASN A 140 19.72 2.63 -3.60
N ARG A 141 20.83 3.28 -3.21
CA ARG A 141 21.29 4.51 -3.86
C ARG A 141 21.66 4.31 -5.32
N LEU A 142 22.27 3.19 -5.67
CA LEU A 142 22.52 2.83 -7.08
C LEU A 142 21.24 2.67 -7.88
N ASN A 143 20.15 2.23 -7.25
CA ASN A 143 18.83 2.08 -7.85
C ASN A 143 17.98 3.37 -7.77
N GLY A 144 18.56 4.50 -7.33
CA GLY A 144 17.85 5.78 -7.24
C GLY A 144 16.89 5.90 -6.07
N ILE A 145 16.94 4.97 -5.09
CA ILE A 145 16.11 4.99 -3.89
C ILE A 145 16.81 5.83 -2.84
N ASP A 146 16.12 6.85 -2.32
CA ASP A 146 16.62 7.70 -1.25
C ASP A 146 16.73 6.89 0.06
N ASN A 147 17.97 6.73 0.51
CA ASN A 147 18.29 5.93 1.68
C ASN A 147 19.59 6.43 2.33
N GLU A 148 19.60 6.61 3.64
CA GLU A 148 20.73 7.15 4.34
C GLU A 148 21.04 6.44 5.67
N TRP A 149 22.27 6.64 6.13
CA TRP A 149 22.72 6.19 7.44
C TRP A 149 22.59 7.34 8.43
N LEU A 150 21.82 7.14 9.49
CA LEU A 150 21.64 8.14 10.55
C LEU A 150 22.54 7.85 11.74
N THR A 151 23.07 8.91 12.36
CA THR A 151 23.63 8.84 13.71
C THR A 151 22.51 8.71 14.75
N LYS A 152 22.84 8.47 16.01
CA LYS A 152 21.86 8.42 17.10
C LYS A 152 21.10 9.74 17.24
N GLU A 153 21.81 10.85 17.14
CA GLU A 153 21.28 12.20 17.28
C GLU A 153 20.30 12.49 16.14
N GLN A 154 20.70 12.19 14.91
CA GLN A 154 19.84 12.31 13.71
C GLN A 154 18.61 11.39 13.79
N ALA A 155 18.78 10.14 14.27
CA ALA A 155 17.68 9.22 14.46
C ALA A 155 16.66 9.74 15.50
N LYS A 156 17.16 10.36 16.58
CA LYS A 156 16.32 10.98 17.61
C LYS A 156 15.58 12.21 17.09
N GLU A 157 16.24 13.02 16.27
CA GLU A 157 15.63 14.18 15.59
C GLU A 157 14.55 13.74 14.61
N TYR A 158 14.84 12.70 13.81
CA TYR A 158 13.90 12.14 12.85
C TYR A 158 12.67 11.49 13.52
N CYS A 159 12.87 10.82 14.65
CA CYS A 159 11.81 10.15 15.40
C CYS A 159 11.91 10.48 16.90
N PRO A 160 11.38 11.62 17.37
CA PRO A 160 11.49 12.07 18.75
C PRO A 160 11.03 11.09 19.83
N PRO A 161 10.00 10.23 19.61
CA PRO A 161 9.59 9.23 20.60
C PRO A 161 10.59 8.09 20.80
N LEU A 162 11.58 7.92 19.90
CA LEU A 162 12.53 6.81 19.95
C LEU A 162 13.39 6.88 21.22
N ASP A 163 13.45 5.80 22.00
CA ASP A 163 14.31 5.69 23.17
C ASP A 163 15.72 5.19 22.78
N ILE A 164 16.60 6.14 22.52
CA ILE A 164 17.98 5.88 22.06
C ILE A 164 18.96 5.46 23.17
N PRO A 165 18.82 5.88 24.43
CA PRO A 165 19.74 5.47 25.50
C PRO A 165 19.88 3.94 25.66
N LEU A 166 18.83 3.20 25.35
CA LEU A 166 18.82 1.73 25.42
C LEU A 166 19.49 1.04 24.24
N MET A 167 19.83 1.79 23.19
CA MET A 167 20.49 1.20 22.02
C MET A 167 21.99 1.00 22.31
N PRO A 168 22.55 -0.20 22.06
CA PRO A 168 23.99 -0.43 22.20
C PRO A 168 24.78 0.50 21.27
N VAL A 169 25.80 1.15 21.82
CA VAL A 169 26.75 1.91 21.01
C VAL A 169 27.75 0.93 20.42
N ILE A 170 27.67 0.69 19.13
CA ILE A 170 28.73 -0.02 18.42
C ILE A 170 29.89 0.98 18.25
N ARG A 171 30.90 0.85 19.09
CA ARG A 171 32.18 1.58 18.97
C ARG A 171 33.13 0.84 18.03
#